data_678636be500a509327af719e0ce5c0d2
#
_entry.id   678636be500a509327af719e0ce5c0d2
#
_cell.length_a   1.000
_cell.length_b   1.000
_cell.length_c   1.000
_cell.angle_alpha   90.00
_cell.angle_beta   90.00
_cell.angle_gamma   90.00
#
_symmetry.space_group_name_H-M   'P 1'
#
loop_
_entity.id
_entity.type
_entity.pdbx_description
1 polymer ?
#
loop_
_entity_poly.entity_id
_entity_poly.type
_entity_poly.pdbx_seq_one_letter_code
_entity_poly.pdbx_strand_id
1 'polypeptide(L)'
;HEPTHDEQTYLDLVKYFIFIGHVHQSSQYERILAAGSFDRLCHGDEGQKGFYDVAVKEDGTHRITFVVNQYAKRYDTIEVHGLDVKSINAKLHAHMAKLKRGSAIRLRYYAGDPAADYLDVLKKEYPDFEWSDTKDELEKKKKQSVVDILATMDMSSFIPINSQSLLGLLRRELERTVPDQDPIVVERCMKRAEAILEV
;
A
#
# COMPACT_ATOMS: atom_id res chain seq x y z
N HIS A 1 -4.05 -4.34 -18.67
CA HIS A 1 -5.30 -3.73 -18.23
C HIS A 1 -5.59 -2.57 -19.16
N GLU A 2 -6.65 -2.67 -19.93
CA GLU A 2 -7.16 -1.48 -20.61
C GLU A 2 -7.64 -0.49 -19.56
N PRO A 3 -7.36 0.82 -19.72
CA PRO A 3 -7.89 1.82 -18.82
C PRO A 3 -9.43 1.74 -18.86
N THR A 4 -10.04 1.60 -17.69
CA THR A 4 -11.50 1.50 -17.57
C THR A 4 -12.20 2.86 -17.69
N HIS A 5 -11.43 3.94 -17.78
CA HIS A 5 -11.93 5.32 -17.81
C HIS A 5 -11.12 6.15 -18.80
N ASP A 6 -11.82 6.99 -19.56
CA ASP A 6 -11.24 7.98 -20.45
C ASP A 6 -11.08 9.31 -19.68
N GLU A 7 -9.83 9.72 -19.49
CA GLU A 7 -9.47 10.95 -18.76
C GLU A 7 -10.09 12.20 -19.41
N GLN A 8 -10.20 12.24 -20.74
CA GLN A 8 -10.78 13.36 -21.44
C GLN A 8 -12.25 13.58 -21.08
N THR A 9 -13.01 12.51 -20.92
CA THR A 9 -14.41 12.59 -20.47
C THR A 9 -14.52 13.32 -19.13
N TYR A 10 -13.60 13.09 -18.19
CA TYR A 10 -13.60 13.79 -16.90
C TYR A 10 -13.16 15.25 -17.03
N LEU A 11 -12.18 15.54 -17.87
CA LEU A 11 -11.70 16.90 -18.12
C LEU A 11 -12.76 17.79 -18.75
N ASP A 12 -13.63 17.22 -19.58
CA ASP A 12 -14.74 17.93 -20.24
C ASP A 12 -15.88 18.28 -19.27
N LEU A 13 -16.01 17.53 -18.17
CA LEU A 13 -17.03 17.75 -17.15
C LEU A 13 -16.68 18.87 -16.15
N VAL A 14 -15.41 19.23 -16.02
CA VAL A 14 -14.94 20.17 -15.01
C VAL A 14 -14.35 21.44 -15.59
N LYS A 15 -14.68 22.57 -14.97
CA LYS A 15 -14.19 23.87 -15.41
C LYS A 15 -12.69 24.07 -15.11
N TYR A 16 -12.23 23.60 -13.94
CA TYR A 16 -10.85 23.86 -13.48
C TYR A 16 -10.05 22.58 -13.29
N PHE A 17 -10.12 21.94 -12.13
CA PHE A 17 -9.24 20.84 -11.75
C PHE A 17 -10.02 19.65 -11.20
N ILE A 18 -9.44 18.47 -11.37
CA ILE A 18 -9.83 17.24 -10.69
C ILE A 18 -8.71 16.87 -9.73
N PHE A 19 -9.04 16.71 -8.46
CA PHE A 19 -8.12 16.24 -7.43
C PHE A 19 -8.44 14.79 -7.08
N ILE A 20 -7.42 13.94 -7.18
CA ILE A 20 -7.53 12.51 -6.87
C ILE A 20 -6.84 12.24 -5.54
N GLY A 21 -7.55 11.59 -4.63
CA GLY A 21 -7.03 11.01 -3.39
C GLY A 21 -6.66 9.53 -3.56
N HIS A 22 -6.39 8.85 -2.43
CA HIS A 22 -6.12 7.41 -2.32
C HIS A 22 -4.76 6.93 -2.87
N VAL A 23 -4.27 7.47 -3.96
CA VAL A 23 -2.97 7.10 -4.53
C VAL A 23 -1.86 7.77 -3.73
N HIS A 24 -0.84 7.01 -3.27
CA HIS A 24 0.26 7.54 -2.45
C HIS A 24 1.37 8.21 -3.25
N GLN A 25 1.44 7.97 -4.55
CA GLN A 25 2.39 8.64 -5.44
C GLN A 25 1.75 9.86 -6.08
N SER A 26 2.52 10.96 -6.13
CA SER A 26 2.09 12.15 -6.82
C SER A 26 2.14 11.94 -8.34
N SER A 27 1.10 12.38 -9.03
CA SER A 27 1.04 12.39 -10.48
C SER A 27 0.20 13.55 -10.98
N GLN A 28 0.45 13.96 -12.21
CA GLN A 28 -0.30 15.00 -12.88
C GLN A 28 -0.55 14.58 -14.33
N TYR A 29 -1.78 14.69 -14.74
CA TYR A 29 -2.19 14.62 -16.14
C TYR A 29 -3.07 15.82 -16.43
N GLU A 30 -2.55 16.77 -17.20
CA GLU A 30 -3.21 18.06 -17.47
C GLU A 30 -3.75 18.72 -16.18
N ARG A 31 -5.10 18.80 -16.05
CA ARG A 31 -5.80 19.37 -14.90
C ARG A 31 -6.25 18.31 -13.87
N ILE A 32 -5.82 17.06 -14.05
CA ILE A 32 -6.05 15.97 -13.08
C ILE A 32 -4.81 15.85 -12.20
N LEU A 33 -4.96 16.06 -10.92
CA LEU A 33 -3.86 16.13 -9.95
C LEU A 33 -4.06 15.08 -8.86
N ALA A 34 -3.15 14.13 -8.75
CA ALA A 34 -3.03 13.25 -7.59
C ALA A 34 -1.85 13.75 -6.73
N ALA A 35 -2.13 14.36 -5.61
CA ALA A 35 -1.08 14.93 -4.74
C ALA A 35 -0.21 13.83 -4.10
N GLY A 36 -0.74 12.63 -3.96
CA GLY A 36 -0.10 11.58 -3.22
C GLY A 36 -0.22 11.78 -1.71
N SER A 37 0.56 11.05 -0.95
CA SER A 37 0.69 11.28 0.49
C SER A 37 1.66 12.42 0.79
N PHE A 38 1.33 13.26 1.77
CA PHE A 38 2.20 14.36 2.19
C PHE A 38 3.49 13.86 2.85
N ASP A 39 3.43 12.68 3.49
CA ASP A 39 4.58 12.02 4.09
C ASP A 39 4.65 10.56 3.63
N ARG A 40 5.80 9.90 3.82
CA ARG A 40 5.93 8.45 3.60
C ARG A 40 5.29 7.70 4.74
N LEU A 41 4.53 6.66 4.39
CA LEU A 41 3.75 5.87 5.36
C LEU A 41 4.42 4.54 5.70
N CYS A 42 5.25 4.02 4.81
CA CYS A 42 5.89 2.71 5.00
C CYS A 42 7.15 2.56 4.13
N HIS A 43 7.88 1.47 4.36
CA HIS A 43 8.95 1.03 3.46
C HIS A 43 8.39 0.69 2.08
N GLY A 44 9.04 1.17 1.04
CA GLY A 44 8.59 1.02 -0.34
C GLY A 44 7.67 2.14 -0.83
N ASP A 45 7.26 3.06 0.06
CA ASP A 45 6.58 4.28 -0.34
C ASP A 45 7.61 5.32 -0.81
N GLU A 46 8.17 5.06 -1.98
CA GLU A 46 9.22 5.86 -2.60
C GLU A 46 8.65 7.08 -3.34
N GLY A 47 9.52 7.89 -3.89
CA GLY A 47 9.15 9.09 -4.63
C GLY A 47 9.06 10.35 -3.78
N GLN A 48 8.77 11.45 -4.46
CA GLN A 48 8.63 12.75 -3.81
C GLN A 48 7.30 12.83 -3.07
N LYS A 49 7.33 13.42 -1.88
CA LYS A 49 6.17 13.70 -1.05
C LYS A 49 5.94 15.20 -0.97
N GLY A 50 4.69 15.62 -0.93
CA GLY A 50 4.36 17.03 -0.95
C GLY A 50 2.91 17.31 -1.27
N PHE A 51 2.67 18.46 -1.86
CA PHE A 51 1.33 18.90 -2.27
C PHE A 51 1.39 19.77 -3.53
N TYR A 52 0.27 19.91 -4.22
CA TYR A 52 0.13 20.85 -5.30
C TYR A 52 -0.36 22.21 -4.78
N ASP A 53 0.40 23.27 -5.13
CA ASP A 53 -0.05 24.65 -5.07
C ASP A 53 -0.66 25.02 -6.42
N VAL A 54 -1.96 25.36 -6.42
CA VAL A 54 -2.71 25.66 -7.63
C VAL A 54 -3.28 27.05 -7.52
N ALA A 55 -2.79 27.98 -8.32
CA ALA A 55 -3.29 29.34 -8.42
C ALA A 55 -4.10 29.52 -9.70
N VAL A 56 -5.34 29.96 -9.57
CA VAL A 56 -6.25 30.23 -10.70
C VAL A 56 -6.57 31.73 -10.72
N LYS A 57 -6.41 32.38 -11.87
CA LYS A 57 -6.77 33.78 -12.07
C LYS A 57 -8.23 33.91 -12.54
N GLU A 58 -8.76 35.11 -12.48
CA GLU A 58 -10.13 35.43 -12.93
C GLU A 58 -10.36 35.12 -14.42
N ASP A 59 -9.31 35.28 -15.25
CA ASP A 59 -9.34 34.97 -16.68
C ASP A 59 -9.28 33.45 -16.98
N GLY A 60 -9.19 32.60 -15.93
CA GLY A 60 -9.10 31.14 -16.05
C GLY A 60 -7.69 30.61 -16.25
N THR A 61 -6.68 31.49 -16.44
CA THR A 61 -5.29 31.06 -16.49
C THR A 61 -4.86 30.50 -15.12
N HIS A 62 -3.99 29.51 -15.12
CA HIS A 62 -3.60 28.84 -13.89
C HIS A 62 -2.11 28.48 -13.86
N ARG A 63 -1.61 28.31 -12.64
CA ARG A 63 -0.28 27.80 -12.37
C ARG A 63 -0.39 26.62 -11.43
N ILE A 64 0.29 25.53 -11.76
CA ILE A 64 0.38 24.33 -10.94
C ILE A 64 1.85 24.18 -10.53
N THR A 65 2.10 24.01 -9.23
CA THR A 65 3.44 23.79 -8.69
C THR A 65 3.38 22.67 -7.67
N PHE A 66 4.19 21.62 -7.85
CA PHE A 66 4.34 20.61 -6.81
C PHE A 66 5.37 21.10 -5.79
N VAL A 67 4.92 21.26 -4.55
CA VAL A 67 5.76 21.69 -3.41
C VAL A 67 6.22 20.46 -2.65
N VAL A 68 7.52 20.17 -2.72
CA VAL A 68 8.12 18.99 -2.11
C VAL A 68 8.22 19.16 -0.59
N ASN A 69 7.73 18.17 0.16
CA ASN A 69 7.97 18.06 1.58
C ASN A 69 9.40 17.56 1.85
N GLN A 70 10.31 18.48 2.13
CA GLN A 70 11.70 18.16 2.44
C GLN A 70 11.89 17.48 3.82
N TYR A 71 10.84 17.48 4.63
CA TYR A 71 10.82 16.87 5.96
C TYR A 71 10.14 15.50 5.99
N ALA A 72 9.71 15.00 4.82
CA ALA A 72 9.09 13.69 4.73
C ALA A 72 9.98 12.62 5.36
N LYS A 73 9.38 11.79 6.20
CA LYS A 73 10.04 10.69 6.91
C LYS A 73 10.78 9.80 5.92
N ARG A 74 11.98 9.42 6.23
CA ARG A 74 12.76 8.50 5.42
C ARG A 74 12.59 7.08 5.93
N TYR A 75 12.38 6.18 5.00
CA TYR A 75 12.37 4.75 5.22
C TYR A 75 13.52 4.15 4.41
N ASP A 76 14.38 3.37 5.07
CA ASP A 76 15.49 2.69 4.41
C ASP A 76 15.45 1.20 4.73
N THR A 77 15.81 0.37 3.77
CA THR A 77 15.89 -1.08 3.95
C THR A 77 17.33 -1.51 3.71
N ILE A 78 17.94 -2.11 4.72
CA ILE A 78 19.32 -2.55 4.69
C ILE A 78 19.35 -4.07 4.67
N GLU A 79 19.80 -4.63 3.56
CA GLU A 79 19.97 -6.07 3.41
C GLU A 79 21.28 -6.51 4.06
N VAL A 80 21.20 -7.42 5.01
CA VAL A 80 22.36 -7.93 5.79
C VAL A 80 22.44 -9.46 5.78
N HIS A 81 21.90 -10.07 4.74
CA HIS A 81 21.90 -11.52 4.55
C HIS A 81 23.28 -12.14 4.66
N GLY A 82 23.45 -13.10 5.55
CA GLY A 82 24.69 -13.87 5.72
C GLY A 82 25.89 -13.07 6.21
N LEU A 83 25.69 -11.82 6.66
CA LEU A 83 26.77 -10.99 7.17
C LEU A 83 27.05 -11.31 8.64
N ASP A 84 28.33 -11.24 9.03
CA ASP A 84 28.73 -11.22 10.42
C ASP A 84 28.42 -9.85 11.09
N VAL A 85 28.44 -9.79 12.43
CA VAL A 85 28.13 -8.59 13.19
C VAL A 85 29.03 -7.41 12.82
N LYS A 86 30.32 -7.64 12.53
CA LYS A 86 31.26 -6.58 12.15
C LYS A 86 30.89 -5.95 10.81
N SER A 87 30.55 -6.80 9.83
CA SER A 87 30.10 -6.37 8.50
C SER A 87 28.75 -5.66 8.56
N ILE A 88 27.82 -6.15 9.40
CA ILE A 88 26.54 -5.48 9.67
C ILE A 88 26.80 -4.07 10.19
N ASN A 89 27.63 -3.91 11.19
CA ASN A 89 27.96 -2.61 11.77
C ASN A 89 28.56 -1.64 10.76
N ALA A 90 29.53 -2.10 9.97
CA ALA A 90 30.15 -1.26 8.95
C ALA A 90 29.12 -0.76 7.93
N LYS A 91 28.22 -1.66 7.49
CA LYS A 91 27.16 -1.33 6.53
C LYS A 91 26.15 -0.35 7.14
N LEU A 92 25.74 -0.58 8.38
CA LEU A 92 24.81 0.30 9.09
C LEU A 92 25.39 1.71 9.27
N HIS A 93 26.62 1.83 9.74
CA HIS A 93 27.27 3.14 9.90
C HIS A 93 27.30 3.93 8.59
N ALA A 94 27.62 3.27 7.47
CA ALA A 94 27.64 3.91 6.15
C ALA A 94 26.26 4.41 5.69
N HIS A 95 25.20 3.68 6.04
CA HIS A 95 23.82 4.09 5.74
C HIS A 95 23.32 5.17 6.67
N MET A 96 23.52 5.02 7.98
CA MET A 96 23.03 5.95 9.00
C MET A 96 23.64 7.33 8.88
N ALA A 97 24.90 7.43 8.43
CA ALA A 97 25.56 8.70 8.17
C ALA A 97 24.81 9.58 7.12
N LYS A 98 23.97 8.98 6.30
CA LYS A 98 23.16 9.64 5.26
C LYS A 98 21.71 9.90 5.68
N LEU A 99 21.29 9.35 6.80
CA LEU A 99 19.91 9.42 7.26
C LEU A 99 19.75 10.52 8.33
N LYS A 100 18.57 11.11 8.34
CA LYS A 100 18.16 12.04 9.39
C LYS A 100 17.65 11.26 10.59
N ARG A 101 17.80 11.82 11.80
CA ARG A 101 17.14 11.31 13.00
C ARG A 101 15.64 11.17 12.77
N GLY A 102 15.02 10.15 13.34
CA GLY A 102 13.61 9.83 13.12
C GLY A 102 13.34 9.01 11.85
N SER A 103 14.37 8.67 11.05
CA SER A 103 14.22 7.76 9.94
C SER A 103 13.87 6.35 10.41
N ALA A 104 13.05 5.61 9.64
CA ALA A 104 12.74 4.22 9.89
C ALA A 104 13.70 3.31 9.12
N ILE A 105 14.35 2.39 9.81
CA ILE A 105 15.31 1.44 9.25
C ILE A 105 14.75 0.03 9.38
N ARG A 106 14.72 -0.69 8.27
CA ARG A 106 14.37 -2.10 8.22
C ARG A 106 15.60 -2.93 7.91
N LEU A 107 15.90 -3.92 8.73
CA LEU A 107 16.89 -4.94 8.41
C LEU A 107 16.23 -6.11 7.68
N ARG A 108 16.84 -6.56 6.58
CA ARG A 108 16.47 -7.80 5.90
C ARG A 108 17.59 -8.81 6.04
N TYR A 109 17.25 -10.00 6.54
CA TYR A 109 18.19 -11.07 6.81
C TYR A 109 17.52 -12.44 6.68
N TYR A 110 18.31 -13.52 6.59
CA TYR A 110 17.76 -14.89 6.64
C TYR A 110 17.50 -15.36 8.05
N ALA A 111 16.54 -16.25 8.21
CA ALA A 111 16.33 -16.91 9.49
C ALA A 111 17.61 -17.62 9.96
N GLY A 112 18.08 -17.32 11.16
CA GLY A 112 19.32 -17.83 11.71
C GLY A 112 20.56 -16.97 11.51
N ASP A 113 20.46 -15.84 10.78
CA ASP A 113 21.55 -14.88 10.70
C ASP A 113 21.78 -14.16 12.05
N PRO A 114 23.02 -13.75 12.38
CA PRO A 114 23.33 -13.00 13.59
C PRO A 114 22.54 -11.69 13.73
N ALA A 115 22.03 -11.16 12.65
CA ALA A 115 21.21 -9.95 12.61
C ALA A 115 19.94 -10.06 13.46
N ALA A 116 19.39 -11.28 13.64
CA ALA A 116 18.19 -11.51 14.43
C ALA A 116 18.36 -11.09 15.90
N ASP A 117 19.49 -11.46 16.49
CA ASP A 117 19.78 -11.15 17.91
C ASP A 117 20.35 -9.73 18.08
N TYR A 118 20.87 -9.16 16.99
CA TYR A 118 21.52 -7.87 17.00
C TYR A 118 20.55 -6.68 16.96
N LEU A 119 19.34 -6.88 16.52
CA LEU A 119 18.34 -5.81 16.38
C LEU A 119 18.06 -5.08 17.71
N ASP A 120 17.98 -5.81 18.83
CA ASP A 120 17.73 -5.21 20.14
C ASP A 120 18.91 -4.41 20.68
N VAL A 121 20.13 -4.73 20.25
CA VAL A 121 21.33 -3.95 20.52
C VAL A 121 21.24 -2.63 19.75
N LEU A 122 20.88 -2.68 18.46
CA LEU A 122 20.74 -1.49 17.62
C LEU A 122 19.69 -0.52 18.12
N LYS A 123 18.54 -1.00 18.59
CA LYS A 123 17.49 -0.15 19.20
C LYS A 123 18.02 0.62 20.43
N LYS A 124 18.92 0.03 21.19
CA LYS A 124 19.52 0.67 22.37
C LYS A 124 20.63 1.64 22.02
N GLU A 125 21.47 1.28 21.05
CA GLU A 125 22.60 2.10 20.61
C GLU A 125 22.16 3.31 19.80
N TYR A 126 21.08 3.15 19.02
CA TYR A 126 20.58 4.17 18.11
C TYR A 126 19.08 4.44 18.32
N PRO A 127 18.71 4.99 19.48
CA PRO A 127 17.30 5.23 19.84
C PRO A 127 16.62 6.32 18.99
N ASP A 128 17.41 7.10 18.27
CA ASP A 128 16.91 8.15 17.37
C ASP A 128 16.31 7.61 16.04
N PHE A 129 16.41 6.30 15.81
CA PHE A 129 15.87 5.62 14.61
C PHE A 129 14.77 4.66 14.99
N GLU A 130 13.81 4.49 14.10
CA GLU A 130 12.77 3.46 14.24
C GLU A 130 13.25 2.17 13.57
N TRP A 131 13.39 1.11 14.34
CA TRP A 131 13.92 -0.16 13.87
C TRP A 131 12.82 -1.19 13.66
N SER A 132 12.86 -1.85 12.51
CA SER A 132 12.05 -3.02 12.17
C SER A 132 12.89 -4.06 11.45
N ASP A 133 12.36 -5.26 11.29
CA ASP A 133 13.02 -6.33 10.56
C ASP A 133 12.09 -7.06 9.60
N THR A 134 12.69 -7.76 8.66
CA THR A 134 12.04 -8.73 7.80
C THR A 134 12.96 -9.93 7.67
N LYS A 135 12.44 -11.10 8.05
CA LYS A 135 13.12 -12.38 7.89
C LYS A 135 12.76 -12.94 6.52
N ASP A 136 13.76 -13.08 5.68
CA ASP A 136 13.60 -13.75 4.41
C ASP A 136 13.83 -15.26 4.59
N GLU A 137 13.02 -16.06 3.94
CA GLU A 137 13.29 -17.50 3.89
C GLU A 137 14.44 -17.75 2.92
N LEU A 138 15.39 -18.60 3.31
CA LEU A 138 16.39 -19.15 2.39
C LEU A 138 15.64 -19.82 1.24
N GLU A 139 15.82 -19.32 0.03
CA GLU A 139 15.13 -19.82 -1.16
C GLU A 139 15.27 -21.34 -1.30
N LYS A 140 14.27 -22.07 -0.84
CA LYS A 140 14.04 -23.48 -1.20
C LYS A 140 12.70 -23.73 -1.86
N LYS A 141 11.92 -22.68 -2.09
CA LYS A 141 10.73 -22.80 -2.94
C LYS A 141 10.85 -21.78 -4.06
N LYS A 142 11.07 -22.26 -5.31
CA LYS A 142 10.69 -21.52 -6.50
C LYS A 142 9.34 -20.91 -6.17
N LYS A 143 9.22 -19.58 -6.20
CA LYS A 143 7.89 -18.93 -6.17
C LYS A 143 7.08 -19.61 -7.25
N GLN A 144 6.17 -20.48 -6.85
CA GLN A 144 5.24 -21.08 -7.78
C GLN A 144 4.54 -19.91 -8.46
N SER A 145 4.71 -19.79 -9.75
CA SER A 145 4.13 -18.65 -10.48
C SER A 145 2.63 -18.68 -10.26
N VAL A 146 1.99 -17.51 -10.31
CA VAL A 146 0.50 -17.46 -10.23
C VAL A 146 -0.11 -18.37 -11.29
N VAL A 147 0.56 -18.52 -12.44
CA VAL A 147 0.17 -19.44 -13.51
C VAL A 147 0.27 -20.90 -13.06
N ASP A 148 1.33 -21.29 -12.35
CA ASP A 148 1.48 -22.65 -11.83
C ASP A 148 0.45 -22.96 -10.73
N ILE A 149 0.13 -21.97 -9.88
CA ILE A 149 -0.92 -22.08 -8.87
C ILE A 149 -2.28 -22.27 -9.55
N LEU A 150 -2.61 -21.42 -10.54
CA LEU A 150 -3.86 -21.52 -11.29
C LEU A 150 -3.98 -22.84 -12.07
N ALA A 151 -2.88 -23.35 -12.63
CA ALA A 151 -2.86 -24.64 -13.33
C ALA A 151 -3.09 -25.85 -12.41
N THR A 152 -2.78 -25.73 -11.12
CA THR A 152 -2.97 -26.80 -10.11
C THR A 152 -4.29 -26.65 -9.36
N MET A 153 -4.99 -25.51 -9.49
CA MET A 153 -6.30 -25.30 -8.85
C MET A 153 -7.39 -26.08 -9.60
N ASP A 154 -8.17 -26.85 -8.84
CA ASP A 154 -9.39 -27.46 -9.36
C ASP A 154 -10.43 -26.37 -9.66
N MET A 155 -10.48 -25.97 -10.94
CA MET A 155 -11.40 -24.94 -11.42
C MET A 155 -12.87 -25.34 -11.30
N SER A 156 -13.17 -26.61 -11.06
CA SER A 156 -14.55 -27.09 -10.83
C SER A 156 -15.15 -26.59 -9.52
N SER A 157 -14.30 -26.18 -8.60
CA SER A 157 -14.71 -25.59 -7.31
C SER A 157 -14.95 -24.07 -7.36
N PHE A 158 -14.63 -23.42 -8.48
CA PHE A 158 -14.92 -21.99 -8.66
C PHE A 158 -16.40 -21.78 -8.92
N ILE A 159 -17.07 -21.19 -7.95
CA ILE A 159 -18.46 -20.74 -8.13
C ILE A 159 -18.40 -19.47 -8.98
N PRO A 160 -19.02 -19.44 -10.19
CA PRO A 160 -19.07 -18.20 -10.98
C PRO A 160 -19.72 -17.09 -10.16
N ILE A 161 -19.08 -15.93 -10.11
CA ILE A 161 -19.63 -14.75 -9.43
C ILE A 161 -20.79 -14.25 -10.28
N ASN A 162 -22.00 -14.56 -9.86
CA ASN A 162 -23.25 -14.01 -10.35
C ASN A 162 -24.07 -13.50 -9.16
N SER A 163 -25.18 -12.81 -9.43
CA SER A 163 -26.03 -12.22 -8.39
C SER A 163 -26.42 -13.25 -7.31
N GLN A 164 -26.77 -14.47 -7.71
CA GLN A 164 -27.20 -15.51 -6.77
C GLN A 164 -26.04 -16.04 -5.90
N SER A 165 -24.86 -16.28 -6.48
CA SER A 165 -23.68 -16.72 -5.72
C SER A 165 -23.19 -15.62 -4.77
N LEU A 166 -23.31 -14.35 -5.16
CA LEU A 166 -22.98 -13.19 -4.34
C LEU A 166 -23.94 -13.08 -3.15
N LEU A 167 -25.24 -13.25 -3.37
CA LEU A 167 -26.25 -13.25 -2.31
C LEU A 167 -26.02 -14.40 -1.32
N GLY A 168 -25.63 -15.58 -1.80
CA GLY A 168 -25.30 -16.73 -0.95
C GLY A 168 -24.04 -16.50 -0.09
N LEU A 169 -23.05 -15.81 -0.62
CA LEU A 169 -21.85 -15.41 0.15
C LEU A 169 -22.20 -14.34 1.19
N LEU A 170 -22.98 -13.33 0.81
CA LEU A 170 -23.43 -12.29 1.71
C LEU A 170 -24.26 -12.84 2.87
N ARG A 171 -25.19 -13.75 2.61
CA ARG A 171 -25.99 -14.41 3.67
C ARG A 171 -25.09 -15.11 4.69
N ARG A 172 -24.14 -15.93 4.21
CA ARG A 172 -23.19 -16.64 5.10
C ARG A 172 -22.37 -15.68 5.96
N GLU A 173 -21.94 -14.56 5.37
CA GLU A 173 -21.14 -13.57 6.09
C GLU A 173 -21.99 -12.80 7.11
N LEU A 174 -23.23 -12.45 6.78
CA LEU A 174 -24.14 -11.82 7.72
C LEU A 174 -24.48 -12.74 8.89
N GLU A 175 -24.77 -14.02 8.64
CA GLU A 175 -25.03 -15.02 9.69
C GLU A 175 -23.83 -15.20 10.62
N ARG A 176 -22.60 -15.01 10.12
CA ARG A 176 -21.37 -15.09 10.90
C ARG A 176 -21.09 -13.84 11.72
N THR A 177 -21.45 -12.65 11.21
CA THR A 177 -21.01 -11.36 11.77
C THR A 177 -22.08 -10.62 12.56
N VAL A 178 -23.36 -10.90 12.31
CA VAL A 178 -24.46 -10.27 13.07
C VAL A 178 -24.45 -10.80 14.51
N PRO A 179 -24.38 -9.92 15.53
CA PRO A 179 -24.46 -10.32 16.92
C PRO A 179 -25.76 -11.09 17.21
N ASP A 180 -25.65 -12.16 17.98
CA ASP A 180 -26.76 -13.03 18.36
C ASP A 180 -27.50 -13.69 17.18
N GLN A 181 -26.95 -13.64 15.98
CA GLN A 181 -27.53 -14.20 14.74
C GLN A 181 -29.02 -13.80 14.56
N ASP A 182 -29.37 -12.54 14.85
CA ASP A 182 -30.74 -12.06 14.75
C ASP A 182 -31.29 -12.25 13.32
N PRO A 183 -32.24 -13.19 13.10
CA PRO A 183 -32.74 -13.51 11.78
C PRO A 183 -33.44 -12.33 11.09
N ILE A 184 -34.00 -11.41 11.87
CA ILE A 184 -34.72 -10.25 11.35
C ILE A 184 -33.75 -9.25 10.70
N VAL A 185 -32.57 -9.07 11.33
CA VAL A 185 -31.51 -8.19 10.78
C VAL A 185 -30.93 -8.79 9.53
N VAL A 186 -30.59 -10.07 9.54
CA VAL A 186 -30.06 -10.79 8.36
C VAL A 186 -31.04 -10.69 7.19
N GLU A 187 -32.33 -11.00 7.42
CA GLU A 187 -33.35 -10.99 6.37
C GLU A 187 -33.59 -9.59 5.77
N ARG A 188 -33.52 -8.55 6.62
CA ARG A 188 -33.62 -7.16 6.15
C ARG A 188 -32.45 -6.75 5.26
N CYS A 189 -31.22 -7.16 5.62
CA CYS A 189 -30.04 -6.92 4.83
C CYS A 189 -30.09 -7.68 3.50
N MET A 190 -30.56 -8.92 3.52
CA MET A 190 -30.71 -9.73 2.29
C MET A 190 -31.71 -9.12 1.32
N LYS A 191 -32.92 -8.73 1.77
CA LYS A 191 -33.92 -8.07 0.93
C LYS A 191 -33.39 -6.79 0.28
N ARG A 192 -32.56 -6.04 1.02
CA ARG A 192 -31.94 -4.83 0.47
C ARG A 192 -30.89 -5.13 -0.59
N ALA A 193 -30.11 -6.19 -0.40
CA ALA A 193 -29.12 -6.64 -1.37
C ALA A 193 -29.79 -7.17 -2.64
N GLU A 194 -30.87 -7.94 -2.53
CA GLU A 194 -31.68 -8.42 -3.66
C GLU A 194 -32.21 -7.26 -4.49
N ALA A 195 -32.75 -6.23 -3.84
CA ALA A 195 -33.24 -5.04 -4.53
C ALA A 195 -32.14 -4.24 -5.25
N ILE A 196 -30.90 -4.26 -4.73
CA ILE A 196 -29.75 -3.60 -5.39
C ILE A 196 -29.24 -4.41 -6.60
N LEU A 197 -29.29 -5.73 -6.50
CA LEU A 197 -28.80 -6.63 -7.54
C LEU A 197 -29.87 -6.95 -8.62
N GLU A 198 -31.06 -6.37 -8.49
CA GLU A 198 -32.20 -6.57 -9.40
C GLU A 198 -32.55 -8.06 -9.61
N VAL A 199 -32.52 -8.87 -8.57
CA VAL A 199 -32.81 -10.31 -8.57
C VAL A 199 -34.17 -10.60 -7.92
#